data_07bece9b686fee47f6496000ca9c46ca
#
_entry.id   07bece9b686fee47f6496000ca9c46ca
#
_cell.length_a   1.000
_cell.length_b   1.000
_cell.length_c   1.000
_cell.angle_alpha   90.00
_cell.angle_beta   90.00
_cell.angle_gamma   90.00
#
_symmetry.space_group_name_H-M   'P 1'
#
loop_
_entity.id
_entity.type
_entity.pdbx_description
1 polymer ?
#
loop_
_entity_poly.entity_id
_entity_poly.type
_entity_poly.pdbx_seq_one_letter_code
_entity_poly.pdbx_strand_id
1 'polypeptide(L)'
;AYGTAKKSAYTGSASVIKADDIEGRMVTDALNALSGTMAGVQVSNASGGQPGTSPTVRIRGIGSIFGVSTPLYVVDGMPFDGDIATLNTMDIESMTVLKDAAAAALYGARGANGVILITTKRGKEGDATITFDARLGSNTRQIKGYETITDPAMYYEMAYNAMRNGYLATGSDAASAHLQANNALYDAFGKGYNIWTVPAGQLLIGTNGKLNPNASLGKVYGNNYVTPDNWYDGTFCNGLRQEYNLSVTGGSERFNFYGSVGYLKDEGIIKGSDYARLSSRIGVEYKAKKWLKLGSSIAYNHIKMNSPSGQDSGDYNSSANAFAIVDNIAPIYPLYVRNADGSFQRDAFTDNPIYDYGDGLYLRNSQRAFMSGANPASNFIYDKNEGLMDVLDAKWYATITPIENLNVTGTVGYFLDNTRWHILGNKFYGAFAKMGGYAQQNQSRLRGLNLQVLANYRKTFADIHHTDYMLGYESYDRNSESLSGMGLNLYMPDGWAINNTLNNAQRKTSGGSTTYTTRGIFGRVNYDYDSRYFASVSYRRDASSRFHPDHRWGNFFSVSLGWDAAKEAFLRDYSWIDLLKVKASYGQQGNDNLGLAYAPYYIDIYAIEGSETWADGNLAQKGNPDI
;
A
#
# COMPACT_ATOMS: atom_id res chain seq x y z
N ALA A 1 12.82 -14.81 -14.39
CA ALA A 1 12.40 -14.15 -15.62
C ALA A 1 12.96 -14.86 -16.86
N TYR A 2 12.95 -14.22 -18.03
CA TYR A 2 13.32 -14.80 -19.32
C TYR A 2 14.83 -15.12 -19.45
N GLY A 3 15.38 -16.00 -18.60
CA GLY A 3 16.77 -16.44 -18.63
C GLY A 3 17.65 -15.85 -17.53
N THR A 4 18.85 -16.40 -17.40
CA THR A 4 19.90 -15.99 -16.46
C THR A 4 21.12 -15.52 -17.23
N ALA A 5 21.74 -14.43 -16.77
CA ALA A 5 23.03 -13.96 -17.28
C ALA A 5 24.01 -13.79 -16.12
N LYS A 6 25.30 -14.07 -16.37
CA LYS A 6 26.34 -13.71 -15.40
C LYS A 6 26.39 -12.18 -15.26
N LYS A 7 26.57 -11.67 -14.04
CA LYS A 7 26.67 -10.21 -13.78
C LYS A 7 27.76 -9.56 -14.66
N SER A 8 28.85 -10.25 -14.88
CA SER A 8 29.96 -9.79 -15.75
C SER A 8 29.56 -9.70 -17.23
N ALA A 9 28.67 -10.56 -17.73
CA ALA A 9 28.22 -10.57 -19.12
C ALA A 9 27.00 -9.67 -19.37
N TYR A 10 26.34 -9.20 -18.32
CA TYR A 10 25.14 -8.39 -18.45
C TYR A 10 25.44 -6.96 -18.93
N THR A 11 24.82 -6.54 -20.03
CA THR A 11 25.05 -5.24 -20.68
C THR A 11 24.04 -4.18 -20.28
N GLY A 12 22.89 -4.54 -19.71
CA GLY A 12 21.88 -3.61 -19.21
C GLY A 12 22.19 -3.06 -17.82
N SER A 13 21.31 -2.18 -17.32
CA SER A 13 21.36 -1.62 -15.95
C SER A 13 20.41 -2.38 -15.04
N ALA A 14 20.95 -3.15 -14.11
CA ALA A 14 20.18 -3.85 -13.08
C ALA A 14 20.84 -3.68 -11.71
N SER A 15 20.00 -3.61 -10.68
CA SER A 15 20.45 -3.67 -9.28
C SER A 15 19.78 -4.85 -8.58
N VAL A 16 20.51 -5.53 -7.72
CA VAL A 16 20.03 -6.72 -7.01
C VAL A 16 20.17 -6.48 -5.51
N ILE A 17 19.13 -6.80 -4.76
CA ILE A 17 19.14 -6.97 -3.31
C ILE A 17 18.92 -8.45 -3.00
N LYS A 18 19.67 -9.01 -2.07
CA LYS A 18 19.62 -10.42 -1.69
C LYS A 18 18.78 -10.63 -0.43
N ALA A 19 18.48 -11.90 -0.14
CA ALA A 19 17.75 -12.32 1.04
C ALA A 19 18.29 -11.71 2.33
N ASP A 20 19.60 -11.76 2.58
CA ASP A 20 20.24 -11.24 3.79
C ASP A 20 19.95 -9.75 4.02
N ASP A 21 19.95 -8.96 2.93
CA ASP A 21 19.66 -7.52 3.00
C ASP A 21 18.16 -7.24 3.26
N ILE A 22 17.27 -8.12 2.78
CA ILE A 22 15.83 -8.03 2.98
C ILE A 22 15.47 -8.48 4.40
N GLU A 23 16.01 -9.62 4.81
CA GLU A 23 15.78 -10.22 6.11
C GLU A 23 16.36 -9.38 7.25
N GLY A 24 17.46 -8.64 7.01
CA GLY A 24 18.02 -7.70 7.97
C GLY A 24 17.09 -6.52 8.31
N ARG A 25 16.00 -6.34 7.57
CA ARG A 25 15.01 -5.28 7.78
C ARG A 25 13.68 -5.88 8.22
N MET A 26 13.16 -5.44 9.35
CA MET A 26 11.83 -5.86 9.83
C MET A 26 10.74 -5.08 9.09
N VAL A 27 10.47 -5.43 7.84
CA VAL A 27 9.45 -4.79 7.01
C VAL A 27 8.28 -5.74 6.71
N THR A 28 7.06 -5.21 6.67
CA THR A 28 5.85 -5.99 6.34
C THR A 28 5.77 -6.26 4.85
N ASP A 29 6.17 -5.29 4.04
CA ASP A 29 6.22 -5.35 2.57
C ASP A 29 7.67 -5.32 2.08
N ALA A 30 8.01 -6.27 1.19
CA ALA A 30 9.34 -6.39 0.60
C ALA A 30 9.79 -5.14 -0.18
N LEU A 31 8.87 -4.35 -0.72
CA LEU A 31 9.21 -3.11 -1.43
C LEU A 31 9.81 -2.05 -0.49
N ASN A 32 9.44 -2.06 0.78
CA ASN A 32 10.07 -1.19 1.78
C ASN A 32 11.56 -1.50 1.98
N ALA A 33 11.99 -2.74 1.74
CA ALA A 33 13.40 -3.10 1.78
C ALA A 33 14.23 -2.45 0.66
N LEU A 34 13.58 -2.00 -0.43
CA LEU A 34 14.25 -1.27 -1.53
C LEU A 34 14.59 0.18 -1.16
N SER A 35 13.95 0.74 -0.12
CA SER A 35 14.14 2.13 0.27
C SER A 35 15.58 2.41 0.69
N GLY A 36 16.23 3.37 0.02
CA GLY A 36 17.60 3.77 0.29
C GLY A 36 18.68 2.76 -0.12
N THR A 37 18.32 1.61 -0.74
CA THR A 37 19.29 0.56 -1.11
C THR A 37 19.74 0.64 -2.55
N MET A 38 18.94 1.22 -3.42
CA MET A 38 19.19 1.23 -4.87
C MET A 38 19.12 2.63 -5.47
N ALA A 39 20.19 3.07 -6.11
CA ALA A 39 20.18 4.35 -6.85
C ALA A 39 19.11 4.34 -7.95
N GLY A 40 18.32 5.42 -8.05
CA GLY A 40 17.26 5.59 -9.04
C GLY A 40 15.97 4.81 -8.76
N VAL A 41 15.81 4.24 -7.56
CA VAL A 41 14.56 3.66 -7.06
C VAL A 41 14.06 4.55 -5.92
N GLN A 42 12.88 5.11 -6.11
CA GLN A 42 12.19 5.90 -5.09
C GLN A 42 11.06 5.07 -4.49
N VAL A 43 11.04 4.96 -3.18
CA VAL A 43 10.00 4.28 -2.40
C VAL A 43 9.34 5.31 -1.51
N SER A 44 8.02 5.45 -1.62
CA SER A 44 7.24 6.44 -0.87
C SER A 44 6.05 5.77 -0.20
N ASN A 45 5.93 5.93 1.11
CA ASN A 45 4.80 5.46 1.90
C ASN A 45 3.80 6.61 2.10
N ALA A 46 2.80 6.71 1.24
CA ALA A 46 1.76 7.74 1.32
C ALA A 46 0.90 7.62 2.58
N SER A 47 0.68 6.39 3.05
CA SER A 47 -0.10 6.05 4.26
C SER A 47 0.72 6.06 5.56
N GLY A 48 1.90 6.72 5.56
CA GLY A 48 2.73 6.82 6.77
C GLY A 48 3.31 5.50 7.28
N GLY A 49 3.31 4.45 6.46
CA GLY A 49 3.80 3.12 6.85
C GLY A 49 2.78 2.29 7.63
N GLN A 50 1.49 2.51 7.39
CA GLN A 50 0.43 1.67 7.96
C GLN A 50 0.70 0.19 7.63
N PRO A 51 0.63 -0.73 8.59
CA PRO A 51 0.82 -2.16 8.34
C PRO A 51 -0.12 -2.69 7.26
N GLY A 52 0.43 -3.51 6.33
CA GLY A 52 -0.34 -4.09 5.24
C GLY A 52 -0.58 -3.19 4.03
N THR A 53 -0.05 -1.97 4.01
CA THR A 53 -0.11 -1.10 2.84
C THR A 53 1.21 -1.12 2.07
N SER A 54 1.13 -1.32 0.75
CA SER A 54 2.31 -1.29 -0.11
C SER A 54 2.76 0.14 -0.42
N PRO A 55 4.06 0.40 -0.39
CA PRO A 55 4.59 1.70 -0.79
C PRO A 55 4.47 1.90 -2.30
N THR A 56 4.39 3.16 -2.72
CA THR A 56 4.53 3.51 -4.12
C THR A 56 6.01 3.46 -4.52
N VAL A 57 6.33 2.63 -5.51
CA VAL A 57 7.69 2.53 -6.06
C VAL A 57 7.74 3.19 -7.44
N ARG A 58 8.77 4.01 -7.65
CA ARG A 58 9.07 4.64 -8.94
C ARG A 58 10.52 4.39 -9.31
N ILE A 59 10.75 4.06 -10.58
CA ILE A 59 12.09 3.82 -11.11
C ILE A 59 12.43 4.94 -12.08
N ARG A 60 13.48 5.72 -11.76
CA ARG A 60 13.94 6.88 -12.54
C ARG A 60 12.90 8.01 -12.71
N GLY A 61 11.94 8.10 -11.79
CA GLY A 61 10.94 9.18 -11.76
C GLY A 61 9.60 8.81 -12.38
N ILE A 62 8.84 9.83 -12.78
CA ILE A 62 7.49 9.70 -13.36
C ILE A 62 7.63 9.56 -14.87
N GLY A 63 7.20 8.44 -15.42
CA GLY A 63 7.29 8.13 -16.86
C GLY A 63 6.15 8.69 -17.71
N SER A 64 5.04 9.08 -17.11
CA SER A 64 3.84 9.57 -17.82
C SER A 64 3.09 10.59 -16.97
N ILE A 65 2.54 11.62 -17.60
CA ILE A 65 1.69 12.63 -16.93
C ILE A 65 0.30 12.06 -16.62
N PHE A 66 -0.24 11.25 -17.50
CA PHE A 66 -1.61 10.70 -17.38
C PHE A 66 -1.61 9.20 -17.11
N GLY A 67 -0.57 8.47 -17.57
CA GLY A 67 -0.49 7.02 -17.40
C GLY A 67 0.01 6.60 -16.03
N VAL A 68 -0.23 5.34 -15.68
CA VAL A 68 0.29 4.72 -14.46
C VAL A 68 1.81 4.63 -14.52
N SER A 69 2.49 5.07 -13.47
CA SER A 69 3.97 5.10 -13.37
C SER A 69 4.53 4.02 -12.44
N THR A 70 3.73 3.04 -12.04
CA THR A 70 4.19 1.90 -11.23
C THR A 70 4.98 0.90 -12.07
N PRO A 71 6.06 0.31 -11.56
CA PRO A 71 6.82 -0.71 -12.26
C PRO A 71 6.01 -2.01 -12.41
N LEU A 72 6.37 -2.83 -13.38
CA LEU A 72 5.86 -4.20 -13.50
C LEU A 72 6.52 -5.08 -12.43
N TYR A 73 5.71 -5.78 -11.64
CA TYR A 73 6.18 -6.82 -10.73
C TYR A 73 6.15 -8.17 -11.42
N VAL A 74 7.21 -8.95 -11.21
CA VAL A 74 7.35 -10.30 -11.78
C VAL A 74 7.84 -11.23 -10.69
N VAL A 75 7.02 -12.18 -10.26
CA VAL A 75 7.37 -13.18 -9.24
C VAL A 75 7.70 -14.50 -9.92
N ASP A 76 8.89 -15.03 -9.69
CA ASP A 76 9.40 -16.27 -10.29
C ASP A 76 9.25 -16.37 -11.82
N GLY A 77 9.30 -15.21 -12.49
CA GLY A 77 9.18 -15.10 -13.94
C GLY A 77 7.77 -14.92 -14.47
N MET A 78 6.77 -14.80 -13.60
CA MET A 78 5.37 -14.59 -13.94
C MET A 78 4.95 -13.17 -13.56
N PRO A 79 4.20 -12.44 -14.41
CA PRO A 79 3.60 -11.17 -14.02
C PRO A 79 2.73 -11.33 -12.78
N PHE A 80 2.88 -10.41 -11.85
CA PHE A 80 2.15 -10.40 -10.58
C PHE A 80 1.37 -9.09 -10.45
N ASP A 81 0.05 -9.19 -10.49
CA ASP A 81 -0.88 -8.05 -10.40
C ASP A 81 -1.51 -7.92 -8.99
N GLY A 82 -1.09 -8.74 -8.04
CA GLY A 82 -1.50 -8.65 -6.64
C GLY A 82 -0.71 -7.60 -5.87
N ASP A 83 -1.11 -7.39 -4.63
CA ASP A 83 -0.38 -6.55 -3.69
C ASP A 83 0.89 -7.27 -3.20
N ILE A 84 2.06 -6.62 -3.31
CA ILE A 84 3.34 -7.19 -2.88
C ILE A 84 3.38 -7.41 -1.36
N ALA A 85 2.63 -6.65 -0.56
CA ALA A 85 2.50 -6.89 0.88
C ALA A 85 1.94 -8.29 1.22
N THR A 86 1.27 -8.94 0.26
CA THR A 86 0.76 -10.30 0.44
C THR A 86 1.86 -11.36 0.44
N LEU A 87 3.03 -11.06 -0.13
CA LEU A 87 4.17 -11.99 -0.18
C LEU A 87 4.90 -12.04 1.17
N ASN A 88 5.27 -13.24 1.59
CA ASN A 88 6.15 -13.39 2.75
C ASN A 88 7.59 -12.99 2.39
N THR A 89 8.11 -11.96 3.06
CA THR A 89 9.46 -11.45 2.84
C THR A 89 10.54 -12.50 3.10
N MET A 90 10.28 -13.43 4.02
CA MET A 90 11.18 -14.53 4.36
C MET A 90 11.29 -15.62 3.28
N ASP A 91 10.35 -15.65 2.33
CA ASP A 91 10.40 -16.56 1.18
C ASP A 91 11.14 -15.97 -0.02
N ILE A 92 11.63 -14.73 0.06
CA ILE A 92 12.31 -14.05 -1.04
C ILE A 92 13.82 -14.35 -1.00
N GLU A 93 14.34 -14.87 -2.11
CA GLU A 93 15.78 -15.08 -2.30
C GLU A 93 16.48 -13.81 -2.78
N SER A 94 15.82 -13.06 -3.69
CA SER A 94 16.37 -11.81 -4.21
C SER A 94 15.31 -10.97 -4.91
N MET A 95 15.56 -9.65 -4.95
CA MET A 95 14.83 -8.73 -5.81
C MET A 95 15.80 -8.03 -6.77
N THR A 96 15.47 -8.04 -8.07
CA THR A 96 16.27 -7.41 -9.12
C THR A 96 15.44 -6.32 -9.78
N VAL A 97 15.96 -5.10 -9.81
CA VAL A 97 15.32 -3.95 -10.46
C VAL A 97 15.98 -3.70 -11.81
N LEU A 98 15.21 -3.82 -12.89
CA LEU A 98 15.61 -3.49 -14.25
C LEU A 98 15.25 -2.03 -14.52
N LYS A 99 16.28 -1.18 -14.77
CA LYS A 99 16.12 0.26 -14.76
C LYS A 99 16.19 0.91 -16.15
N ASP A 100 16.67 0.19 -17.15
CA ASP A 100 16.80 0.73 -18.51
C ASP A 100 15.94 0.00 -19.54
N ALA A 101 15.73 0.67 -20.68
CA ALA A 101 14.91 0.14 -21.76
C ALA A 101 15.47 -1.18 -22.32
N ALA A 102 16.79 -1.32 -22.41
CA ALA A 102 17.40 -2.54 -22.94
C ALA A 102 17.19 -3.74 -22.01
N ALA A 103 17.23 -3.52 -20.68
CA ALA A 103 16.96 -4.56 -19.69
C ALA A 103 15.48 -4.95 -19.64
N ALA A 104 14.57 -3.97 -19.81
CA ALA A 104 13.13 -4.15 -19.68
C ALA A 104 12.41 -4.42 -21.01
N ALA A 105 13.07 -4.29 -22.18
CA ALA A 105 12.47 -4.49 -23.50
C ALA A 105 11.79 -5.87 -23.67
N LEU A 106 12.31 -6.92 -23.01
CA LEU A 106 11.70 -8.24 -23.02
C LEU A 106 10.33 -8.31 -22.31
N TYR A 107 9.96 -7.25 -21.57
CA TYR A 107 8.65 -7.11 -20.93
C TYR A 107 7.68 -6.24 -21.73
N GLY A 108 8.11 -5.72 -22.90
CA GLY A 108 7.31 -5.11 -23.95
C GLY A 108 6.40 -3.99 -23.49
N ALA A 109 5.12 -4.11 -23.80
CA ALA A 109 4.09 -3.12 -23.52
C ALA A 109 3.85 -2.80 -22.04
N ARG A 110 4.43 -3.57 -21.11
CA ARG A 110 4.31 -3.35 -19.66
C ARG A 110 5.61 -2.94 -19.00
N GLY A 111 6.70 -2.81 -19.78
CA GLY A 111 8.06 -2.57 -19.26
C GLY A 111 8.46 -1.10 -19.11
N ALA A 112 7.65 -0.14 -19.55
CA ALA A 112 8.04 1.27 -19.65
C ALA A 112 8.46 1.92 -18.32
N ASN A 113 7.82 1.54 -17.23
CA ASN A 113 8.10 2.09 -15.89
C ASN A 113 9.18 1.31 -15.13
N GLY A 114 9.91 0.42 -15.82
CA GLY A 114 10.86 -0.52 -15.23
C GLY A 114 10.19 -1.79 -14.73
N VAL A 115 11.03 -2.75 -14.32
CA VAL A 115 10.56 -4.08 -13.89
C VAL A 115 11.25 -4.47 -12.59
N ILE A 116 10.49 -4.97 -11.63
CA ILE A 116 10.99 -5.55 -10.38
C ILE A 116 10.78 -7.05 -10.43
N LEU A 117 11.89 -7.79 -10.49
CA LEU A 117 11.89 -9.24 -10.49
C LEU A 117 12.07 -9.73 -9.06
N ILE A 118 11.12 -10.48 -8.57
CA ILE A 118 11.17 -11.13 -7.26
C ILE A 118 11.42 -12.61 -7.49
N THR A 119 12.50 -13.12 -6.95
CA THR A 119 12.85 -14.54 -7.00
C THR A 119 12.65 -15.12 -5.62
N THR A 120 11.91 -16.20 -5.52
CA THR A 120 11.64 -16.85 -4.24
C THR A 120 12.63 -18.00 -3.98
N LYS A 121 12.79 -18.35 -2.71
CA LYS A 121 13.65 -19.44 -2.24
C LYS A 121 13.20 -20.76 -2.87
N ARG A 122 14.19 -21.62 -3.19
CA ARG A 122 13.99 -22.94 -3.80
C ARG A 122 14.77 -24.00 -3.03
N GLY A 123 14.40 -25.24 -3.24
CA GLY A 123 15.17 -26.37 -2.72
C GLY A 123 16.59 -26.37 -3.27
N LYS A 124 17.53 -26.68 -2.40
CA LYS A 124 18.97 -26.87 -2.72
C LYS A 124 19.32 -28.32 -2.53
N GLU A 125 20.27 -28.82 -3.33
CA GLU A 125 20.84 -30.14 -3.15
C GLU A 125 21.63 -30.20 -1.83
N GLY A 126 21.46 -31.27 -1.08
CA GLY A 126 22.06 -31.48 0.23
C GLY A 126 21.06 -31.99 1.26
N ASP A 127 21.54 -32.23 2.46
CA ASP A 127 20.74 -32.65 3.60
C ASP A 127 19.64 -31.63 3.92
N ALA A 128 18.53 -32.10 4.47
CA ALA A 128 17.43 -31.25 4.85
C ALA A 128 17.82 -30.28 5.97
N THR A 129 17.73 -28.98 5.70
CA THR A 129 17.96 -27.91 6.68
C THR A 129 16.63 -27.34 7.11
N ILE A 130 16.40 -27.33 8.42
CA ILE A 130 15.23 -26.70 9.04
C ILE A 130 15.68 -25.37 9.65
N THR A 131 15.00 -24.29 9.30
CA THR A 131 15.27 -22.95 9.83
C THR A 131 14.01 -22.43 10.53
N PHE A 132 14.16 -22.00 11.78
CA PHE A 132 13.13 -21.28 12.52
C PHE A 132 13.63 -19.87 12.81
N ASP A 133 12.85 -18.88 12.42
CA ASP A 133 13.12 -17.46 12.67
C ASP A 133 11.97 -16.86 13.46
N ALA A 134 12.27 -16.17 14.55
CA ALA A 134 11.29 -15.46 15.38
C ALA A 134 11.77 -14.04 15.63
N ARG A 135 10.90 -13.06 15.33
CA ARG A 135 11.19 -11.63 15.45
C ARG A 135 10.12 -10.93 16.25
N LEU A 136 10.55 -10.08 17.16
CA LEU A 136 9.71 -9.21 17.96
C LEU A 136 10.16 -7.76 17.76
N GLY A 137 9.21 -6.86 17.61
CA GLY A 137 9.47 -5.44 17.42
C GLY A 137 8.33 -4.58 17.95
N SER A 138 8.57 -3.28 18.00
CA SER A 138 7.55 -2.30 18.36
C SER A 138 7.50 -1.18 17.33
N ASN A 139 6.29 -0.87 16.86
CA ASN A 139 6.03 0.27 16.01
C ASN A 139 5.76 1.50 16.87
N THR A 140 6.55 2.53 16.69
CA THR A 140 6.42 3.78 17.44
C THR A 140 6.46 4.97 16.49
N ARG A 141 5.77 6.06 16.84
CA ARG A 141 5.83 7.29 16.07
C ARG A 141 7.20 7.94 16.23
N GLN A 142 8.03 7.89 15.18
CA GLN A 142 9.38 8.48 15.18
C GLN A 142 9.40 9.91 14.63
N ILE A 143 8.46 10.27 13.76
CA ILE A 143 8.37 11.62 13.22
C ILE A 143 7.77 12.51 14.29
N LYS A 144 8.57 13.48 14.76
CA LYS A 144 8.10 14.51 15.69
C LYS A 144 7.07 15.38 14.96
N GLY A 145 5.94 15.65 15.62
CA GLY A 145 5.01 16.69 15.20
C GLY A 145 5.66 18.08 15.33
N TYR A 146 5.00 19.07 14.76
CA TYR A 146 5.34 20.46 15.04
C TYR A 146 5.13 20.76 16.53
N GLU A 147 5.89 21.71 17.07
CA GLU A 147 5.61 22.23 18.41
C GLU A 147 4.25 22.92 18.42
N THR A 148 3.36 22.43 19.26
CA THR A 148 2.01 22.95 19.42
C THR A 148 1.82 23.41 20.87
N ILE A 149 0.86 24.31 21.09
CA ILE A 149 0.49 24.71 22.45
C ILE A 149 -0.26 23.55 23.09
N THR A 150 0.33 22.93 24.11
CA THR A 150 -0.29 21.84 24.87
C THR A 150 -0.82 22.26 26.23
N ASP A 151 -0.42 23.45 26.69
CA ASP A 151 -0.90 24.03 27.95
C ASP A 151 -2.24 24.76 27.73
N PRO A 152 -3.34 24.32 28.37
CA PRO A 152 -4.63 25.00 28.30
C PRO A 152 -4.58 26.45 28.77
N ALA A 153 -3.76 26.79 29.78
CA ALA A 153 -3.64 28.17 30.27
C ALA A 153 -3.04 29.09 29.21
N MET A 154 -1.92 28.66 28.60
CA MET A 154 -1.27 29.40 27.51
C MET A 154 -2.20 29.58 26.32
N TYR A 155 -3.01 28.56 25.98
CA TYR A 155 -3.97 28.65 24.88
C TYR A 155 -5.04 29.74 25.13
N TYR A 156 -5.60 29.79 26.35
CA TYR A 156 -6.56 30.84 26.73
C TYR A 156 -5.93 32.24 26.78
N GLU A 157 -4.71 32.37 27.30
CA GLU A 157 -3.96 33.63 27.33
C GLU A 157 -3.70 34.16 25.91
N MET A 158 -3.31 33.30 25.00
CA MET A 158 -3.06 33.67 23.61
C MET A 158 -4.36 34.12 22.92
N ALA A 159 -5.44 33.35 23.07
CA ALA A 159 -6.74 33.69 22.50
C ALA A 159 -7.29 35.01 23.05
N TYR A 160 -7.18 35.20 24.36
CA TYR A 160 -7.56 36.49 24.99
C TYR A 160 -6.77 37.66 24.39
N ASN A 161 -5.43 37.53 24.27
CA ASN A 161 -4.61 38.61 23.73
C ASN A 161 -4.97 38.93 22.26
N ALA A 162 -5.27 37.91 21.44
CA ALA A 162 -5.72 38.08 20.07
C ALA A 162 -7.07 38.85 20.03
N MET A 163 -8.05 38.46 20.84
CA MET A 163 -9.35 39.11 20.92
C MET A 163 -9.26 40.56 21.45
N ARG A 164 -8.49 40.75 22.53
CA ARG A 164 -8.27 42.08 23.09
C ARG A 164 -7.64 43.03 22.08
N ASN A 165 -6.62 42.58 21.36
CA ASN A 165 -5.97 43.37 20.32
C ASN A 165 -6.94 43.67 19.16
N GLY A 166 -7.80 42.72 18.78
CA GLY A 166 -8.88 42.96 17.81
C GLY A 166 -9.83 44.05 18.25
N TYR A 167 -10.33 44.04 19.50
CA TYR A 167 -11.20 45.08 20.04
C TYR A 167 -10.51 46.45 20.13
N LEU A 168 -9.23 46.50 20.54
CA LEU A 168 -8.45 47.74 20.50
C LEU A 168 -8.31 48.30 19.07
N ALA A 169 -8.07 47.46 18.09
CA ALA A 169 -7.93 47.85 16.69
C ALA A 169 -9.25 48.39 16.11
N THR A 170 -10.40 47.95 16.66
CA THR A 170 -11.74 48.45 16.26
C THR A 170 -12.20 49.66 17.06
N GLY A 171 -11.34 50.24 17.91
CA GLY A 171 -11.57 51.51 18.61
C GLY A 171 -12.11 51.40 20.05
N SER A 172 -12.14 50.21 20.63
CA SER A 172 -12.46 50.04 22.06
C SER A 172 -11.33 50.60 22.92
N ASP A 173 -11.66 51.24 24.06
CA ASP A 173 -10.67 51.59 25.07
C ASP A 173 -10.12 50.33 25.78
N ALA A 174 -8.99 50.48 26.49
CA ALA A 174 -8.29 49.33 27.07
C ALA A 174 -9.11 48.56 28.12
N ALA A 175 -9.97 49.26 28.91
CA ALA A 175 -10.80 48.60 29.91
C ALA A 175 -11.99 47.86 29.26
N SER A 176 -12.63 48.48 28.29
CA SER A 176 -13.70 47.87 27.50
C SER A 176 -13.17 46.65 26.70
N ALA A 177 -12.02 46.76 26.02
CA ALA A 177 -11.40 45.69 25.28
C ALA A 177 -11.05 44.50 26.18
N HIS A 178 -10.58 44.76 27.41
CA HIS A 178 -10.27 43.71 28.41
C HIS A 178 -11.54 42.93 28.81
N LEU A 179 -12.64 43.63 29.11
CA LEU A 179 -13.90 42.98 29.49
C LEU A 179 -14.52 42.21 28.31
N GLN A 180 -14.53 42.81 27.13
CA GLN A 180 -15.07 42.18 25.92
C GLN A 180 -14.30 40.91 25.59
N ALA A 181 -12.96 40.92 25.65
CA ALA A 181 -12.15 39.74 25.40
C ALA A 181 -12.40 38.63 26.41
N ASN A 182 -12.48 38.92 27.72
CA ASN A 182 -12.82 37.90 28.73
C ASN A 182 -14.20 37.27 28.48
N ASN A 183 -15.19 38.09 28.13
CA ASN A 183 -16.54 37.58 27.84
C ASN A 183 -16.57 36.76 26.54
N ALA A 184 -15.85 37.18 25.49
CA ALA A 184 -15.78 36.48 24.24
C ALA A 184 -15.13 35.10 24.34
N LEU A 185 -14.17 34.89 25.26
CA LEU A 185 -13.55 33.57 25.50
C LEU A 185 -14.58 32.49 25.82
N TYR A 186 -15.67 32.82 26.53
CA TYR A 186 -16.69 31.84 26.90
C TYR A 186 -17.50 31.32 25.69
N ASP A 187 -17.63 32.14 24.66
CA ASP A 187 -18.38 31.79 23.45
C ASP A 187 -17.47 31.25 22.35
N ALA A 188 -16.22 31.70 22.28
CA ALA A 188 -15.26 31.39 21.21
C ALA A 188 -14.94 29.91 21.07
N PHE A 189 -14.92 29.19 22.18
CA PHE A 189 -14.57 27.75 22.20
C PHE A 189 -15.79 26.84 22.33
N GLY A 190 -17.02 27.44 22.34
CA GLY A 190 -18.26 26.75 22.65
C GLY A 190 -18.64 26.92 24.14
N LYS A 191 -19.86 27.34 24.40
CA LYS A 191 -20.34 27.76 25.75
C LYS A 191 -20.12 26.72 26.84
N GLY A 192 -20.25 25.41 26.52
CA GLY A 192 -20.04 24.30 27.46
C GLY A 192 -18.59 23.84 27.57
N TYR A 193 -17.67 24.42 26.78
CA TYR A 193 -16.26 24.01 26.76
C TYR A 193 -15.33 24.98 27.49
N ASN A 194 -15.88 25.88 28.34
CA ASN A 194 -15.03 26.60 29.28
C ASN A 194 -14.59 25.65 30.40
N ILE A 195 -13.31 25.34 30.41
CA ILE A 195 -12.70 24.36 31.32
C ILE A 195 -12.20 24.98 32.64
N TRP A 196 -12.37 26.28 32.82
CA TRP A 196 -11.83 26.97 34.01
C TRP A 196 -12.92 27.38 34.98
N THR A 197 -12.71 27.15 36.24
CA THR A 197 -13.49 27.68 37.34
C THR A 197 -12.73 28.81 37.98
N VAL A 198 -13.36 29.97 38.12
CA VAL A 198 -12.83 31.16 38.83
C VAL A 198 -13.74 31.53 39.98
N PRO A 199 -13.19 32.13 41.09
CA PRO A 199 -14.02 32.66 42.18
C PRO A 199 -15.05 33.69 41.67
N ALA A 200 -16.21 33.76 42.33
CA ALA A 200 -17.26 34.68 41.97
C ALA A 200 -16.78 36.14 41.89
N GLY A 201 -17.15 36.82 40.84
CA GLY A 201 -16.77 38.21 40.57
C GLY A 201 -15.36 38.43 40.03
N GLN A 202 -14.58 37.36 39.79
CA GLN A 202 -13.28 37.48 39.16
C GLN A 202 -13.34 37.12 37.66
N LEU A 203 -12.47 37.79 36.88
CA LEU A 203 -12.29 37.46 35.46
C LEU A 203 -11.26 36.34 35.29
N LEU A 204 -11.43 35.59 34.18
CA LEU A 204 -10.55 34.48 33.87
C LEU A 204 -9.10 34.92 33.55
N ILE A 205 -8.99 35.99 32.74
CA ILE A 205 -7.69 36.55 32.36
C ILE A 205 -7.54 37.92 32.98
N GLY A 206 -6.41 38.14 33.66
CA GLY A 206 -6.10 39.45 34.26
C GLY A 206 -5.70 40.52 33.25
N THR A 207 -5.62 41.77 33.70
CA THR A 207 -5.19 42.93 32.87
C THR A 207 -3.78 42.77 32.32
N ASN A 208 -2.96 41.93 32.96
CA ASN A 208 -1.62 41.53 32.50
C ASN A 208 -1.62 40.49 31.39
N GLY A 209 -2.80 40.05 30.95
CA GLY A 209 -2.95 39.03 29.89
C GLY A 209 -2.64 37.61 30.33
N LYS A 210 -2.54 37.37 31.67
CA LYS A 210 -2.27 36.05 32.24
C LYS A 210 -3.51 35.48 32.91
N LEU A 211 -3.55 34.13 32.96
CA LEU A 211 -4.59 33.37 33.64
C LEU A 211 -4.66 33.82 35.11
N ASN A 212 -5.88 33.93 35.62
CA ASN A 212 -6.11 34.26 37.03
C ASN A 212 -5.45 33.19 37.93
N PRO A 213 -4.58 33.55 38.84
CA PRO A 213 -3.88 32.58 39.70
C PRO A 213 -4.83 31.76 40.60
N ASN A 214 -6.06 32.26 40.83
CA ASN A 214 -7.10 31.55 41.57
C ASN A 214 -8.01 30.69 40.67
N ALA A 215 -7.73 30.62 39.36
CA ALA A 215 -8.45 29.74 38.45
C ALA A 215 -8.05 28.29 38.69
N SER A 216 -9.02 27.41 38.73
CA SER A 216 -8.80 25.95 38.78
C SER A 216 -9.29 25.28 37.51
N LEU A 217 -8.50 24.29 37.06
CA LEU A 217 -8.87 23.50 35.87
C LEU A 217 -10.03 22.57 36.20
N GLY A 218 -10.98 22.51 35.31
CA GLY A 218 -12.22 21.75 35.42
C GLY A 218 -13.42 22.61 35.81
N LYS A 219 -14.57 22.34 35.14
CA LYS A 219 -15.81 23.05 35.40
C LYS A 219 -17.01 22.14 35.29
N VAL A 220 -17.95 22.29 36.20
CA VAL A 220 -19.23 21.57 36.18
C VAL A 220 -20.25 22.39 35.37
N TYR A 221 -20.88 21.76 34.38
CA TYR A 221 -21.99 22.23 33.61
C TYR A 221 -23.19 21.28 33.76
N GLY A 222 -24.17 21.64 34.57
CA GLY A 222 -25.28 20.75 34.90
C GLY A 222 -24.78 19.46 35.54
N ASN A 223 -25.01 18.35 34.87
CA ASN A 223 -24.56 17.03 35.33
C ASN A 223 -23.19 16.60 34.78
N ASN A 224 -22.50 17.45 34.03
CA ASN A 224 -21.26 17.11 33.34
C ASN A 224 -20.09 17.92 33.91
N TYR A 225 -18.96 17.23 34.10
CA TYR A 225 -17.68 17.84 34.42
C TYR A 225 -16.82 17.93 33.16
N VAL A 226 -16.38 19.14 32.81
CA VAL A 226 -15.57 19.39 31.61
C VAL A 226 -14.13 19.69 32.02
N THR A 227 -13.21 18.87 31.52
CA THR A 227 -11.77 19.01 31.69
C THR A 227 -11.09 18.49 30.40
N PRO A 228 -9.97 19.08 29.98
CA PRO A 228 -9.30 18.61 28.77
C PRO A 228 -8.72 17.22 28.95
N ASP A 229 -8.58 16.51 27.84
CA ASP A 229 -7.89 15.23 27.73
C ASP A 229 -6.72 15.31 26.75
N ASN A 230 -5.79 14.36 26.87
CA ASN A 230 -4.74 14.17 25.88
C ASN A 230 -5.26 13.38 24.69
N TRP A 231 -5.54 14.06 23.60
CA TRP A 231 -6.03 13.45 22.34
C TRP A 231 -5.00 12.54 21.68
N TYR A 232 -3.72 12.84 21.86
CA TYR A 232 -2.64 12.00 21.37
C TYR A 232 -2.67 10.61 22.01
N ASP A 233 -2.72 10.53 23.34
CA ASP A 233 -2.77 9.27 24.07
C ASP A 233 -4.08 8.51 23.85
N GLY A 234 -5.17 9.23 23.54
CA GLY A 234 -6.45 8.64 23.18
C GLY A 234 -6.45 7.96 21.82
N THR A 235 -5.62 8.44 20.90
CA THR A 235 -5.63 8.07 19.48
C THR A 235 -4.49 7.13 19.09
N PHE A 236 -3.29 7.43 19.57
CA PHE A 236 -2.08 6.67 19.22
C PHE A 236 -1.68 5.65 20.29
N CYS A 237 -0.92 4.66 19.85
CA CYS A 237 -0.31 3.64 20.72
C CYS A 237 1.03 3.19 20.15
N ASN A 238 1.76 2.41 20.93
CA ASN A 238 2.87 1.64 20.44
C ASN A 238 2.35 0.28 19.99
N GLY A 239 2.52 -0.06 18.70
CA GLY A 239 2.10 -1.34 18.15
C GLY A 239 3.12 -2.43 18.43
N LEU A 240 2.66 -3.66 18.65
CA LEU A 240 3.50 -4.85 18.77
C LEU A 240 3.61 -5.53 17.40
N ARG A 241 4.84 -5.83 16.99
CA ARG A 241 5.11 -6.66 15.80
C ARG A 241 5.67 -8.01 16.25
N GLN A 242 5.07 -9.08 15.71
CA GLN A 242 5.48 -10.47 15.95
C GLN A 242 5.56 -11.19 14.60
N GLU A 243 6.67 -11.87 14.34
CA GLU A 243 6.87 -12.63 13.13
C GLU A 243 7.55 -13.96 13.46
N TYR A 244 6.97 -15.05 12.95
CA TYR A 244 7.46 -16.42 13.15
C TYR A 244 7.48 -17.12 11.80
N ASN A 245 8.62 -17.64 11.40
CA ASN A 245 8.79 -18.37 10.15
C ASN A 245 9.49 -19.70 10.40
N LEU A 246 8.93 -20.76 9.86
CA LEU A 246 9.53 -22.08 9.82
C LEU A 246 9.72 -22.47 8.36
N SER A 247 10.93 -22.83 7.97
CA SER A 247 11.20 -23.31 6.63
C SER A 247 12.04 -24.57 6.64
N VAL A 248 11.86 -25.38 5.61
CA VAL A 248 12.65 -26.58 5.37
C VAL A 248 13.09 -26.60 3.92
N THR A 249 14.37 -26.83 3.67
CA THR A 249 14.96 -26.95 2.34
C THR A 249 15.86 -28.16 2.30
N GLY A 250 15.87 -28.86 1.19
CA GLY A 250 16.74 -30.00 1.01
C GLY A 250 16.59 -30.63 -0.37
N GLY A 251 17.36 -31.67 -0.65
CA GLY A 251 17.23 -32.35 -1.92
C GLY A 251 18.36 -33.29 -2.26
N SER A 252 18.18 -33.93 -3.38
CA SER A 252 19.17 -34.82 -4.02
C SER A 252 19.43 -34.32 -5.45
N GLU A 253 20.33 -34.99 -6.17
CA GLU A 253 20.58 -34.71 -7.60
C GLU A 253 19.29 -34.71 -8.45
N ARG A 254 18.25 -35.45 -8.04
CA ARG A 254 17.02 -35.61 -8.82
C ARG A 254 15.83 -34.88 -8.26
N PHE A 255 15.79 -34.58 -6.96
CA PHE A 255 14.63 -34.01 -6.31
C PHE A 255 15.06 -32.97 -5.30
N ASN A 256 14.58 -31.74 -5.48
CA ASN A 256 14.80 -30.62 -4.56
C ASN A 256 13.44 -30.10 -4.07
N PHE A 257 13.37 -29.74 -2.80
CA PHE A 257 12.17 -29.20 -2.20
C PHE A 257 12.47 -28.03 -1.28
N TYR A 258 11.51 -27.13 -1.21
CA TYR A 258 11.42 -26.02 -0.25
C TYR A 258 10.01 -26.00 0.31
N GLY A 259 9.88 -25.85 1.62
CA GLY A 259 8.60 -25.65 2.29
C GLY A 259 8.73 -24.58 3.35
N SER A 260 7.73 -23.72 3.50
CA SER A 260 7.67 -22.73 4.57
C SER A 260 6.26 -22.53 5.10
N VAL A 261 6.18 -22.15 6.37
CA VAL A 261 4.98 -21.62 7.02
C VAL A 261 5.41 -20.40 7.83
N GLY A 262 4.70 -19.29 7.65
CA GLY A 262 4.98 -18.04 8.34
C GLY A 262 3.72 -17.43 8.96
N TYR A 263 3.87 -16.81 10.11
CA TYR A 263 2.85 -15.99 10.75
C TYR A 263 3.43 -14.63 11.07
N LEU A 264 2.76 -13.58 10.64
CA LEU A 264 3.07 -12.19 10.96
C LEU A 264 1.84 -11.54 11.59
N LYS A 265 2.01 -10.86 12.72
CA LYS A 265 1.07 -9.89 13.26
C LYS A 265 1.80 -8.57 13.47
N ASP A 266 1.28 -7.50 12.88
CA ASP A 266 1.90 -6.18 12.88
C ASP A 266 0.84 -5.14 13.27
N GLU A 267 0.93 -4.61 14.49
CA GLU A 267 0.01 -3.59 15.01
C GLU A 267 0.55 -2.20 14.64
N GLY A 268 -0.33 -1.33 14.14
CA GLY A 268 0.02 0.04 13.77
C GLY A 268 0.11 0.98 14.97
N ILE A 269 0.51 2.23 14.69
CA ILE A 269 0.60 3.30 15.70
C ILE A 269 -0.74 3.97 15.98
N ILE A 270 -1.76 3.76 15.15
CA ILE A 270 -3.14 4.19 15.39
C ILE A 270 -3.88 3.04 16.04
N LYS A 271 -4.60 3.30 17.14
CA LYS A 271 -5.39 2.27 17.83
C LYS A 271 -6.37 1.62 16.86
N GLY A 272 -6.47 0.27 16.91
CA GLY A 272 -7.35 -0.49 16.03
C GLY A 272 -6.83 -0.73 14.61
N SER A 273 -5.60 -0.30 14.28
CA SER A 273 -4.95 -0.67 13.03
C SER A 273 -4.04 -1.87 13.25
N ASP A 274 -4.26 -2.93 12.49
CA ASP A 274 -3.41 -4.12 12.52
C ASP A 274 -3.43 -4.87 11.18
N TYR A 275 -2.42 -5.68 10.99
CA TYR A 275 -2.25 -6.57 9.85
C TYR A 275 -1.76 -7.93 10.35
N ALA A 276 -2.46 -9.00 9.98
CA ALA A 276 -2.05 -10.35 10.27
C ALA A 276 -1.99 -11.18 8.98
N ARG A 277 -0.92 -11.95 8.80
CA ARG A 277 -0.73 -12.82 7.63
C ARG A 277 -0.29 -14.20 8.08
N LEU A 278 -1.03 -15.22 7.67
CA LEU A 278 -0.62 -16.62 7.68
C LEU A 278 -0.20 -16.99 6.26
N SER A 279 1.03 -17.39 6.07
CA SER A 279 1.61 -17.73 4.77
C SER A 279 2.09 -19.17 4.75
N SER A 280 1.95 -19.82 3.60
CA SER A 280 2.55 -21.13 3.33
C SER A 280 3.08 -21.19 1.91
N ARG A 281 4.23 -21.86 1.73
CA ARG A 281 4.81 -22.07 0.41
C ARG A 281 5.38 -23.47 0.30
N ILE A 282 5.19 -24.07 -0.88
CA ILE A 282 5.79 -25.36 -1.24
C ILE A 282 6.38 -25.21 -2.65
N GLY A 283 7.65 -25.52 -2.79
CA GLY A 283 8.36 -25.57 -4.06
C GLY A 283 9.03 -26.92 -4.24
N VAL A 284 8.83 -27.54 -5.39
CA VAL A 284 9.46 -28.83 -5.74
C VAL A 284 10.04 -28.79 -7.14
N GLU A 285 11.17 -29.42 -7.32
CA GLU A 285 11.80 -29.63 -8.63
C GLU A 285 12.22 -31.09 -8.74
N TYR A 286 11.86 -31.76 -9.85
CA TYR A 286 12.14 -33.14 -10.09
C TYR A 286 12.74 -33.37 -11.49
N LYS A 287 13.98 -33.88 -11.54
CA LYS A 287 14.65 -34.31 -12.76
C LYS A 287 14.21 -35.75 -13.08
N ALA A 288 13.06 -35.87 -13.73
CA ALA A 288 12.42 -37.17 -14.03
C ALA A 288 13.26 -38.01 -14.98
N LYS A 289 13.92 -37.38 -15.94
CA LYS A 289 14.88 -37.98 -16.91
C LYS A 289 15.99 -36.97 -17.15
N LYS A 290 17.10 -37.41 -17.79
CA LYS A 290 18.19 -36.53 -18.21
C LYS A 290 17.70 -35.39 -19.14
N TRP A 291 16.63 -35.65 -19.88
CA TRP A 291 16.01 -34.72 -20.83
C TRP A 291 14.70 -34.08 -20.33
N LEU A 292 14.20 -34.46 -19.14
CA LEU A 292 12.92 -33.96 -18.60
C LEU A 292 13.07 -33.53 -17.14
N LYS A 293 12.81 -32.25 -16.91
CA LYS A 293 12.69 -31.62 -15.58
C LYS A 293 11.30 -31.06 -15.39
N LEU A 294 10.68 -31.36 -14.25
CA LEU A 294 9.37 -30.87 -13.82
C LEU A 294 9.54 -30.01 -12.57
N GLY A 295 8.75 -28.98 -12.43
CA GLY A 295 8.74 -28.18 -11.22
C GLY A 295 7.39 -27.56 -10.92
N SER A 296 7.17 -27.32 -9.64
CA SER A 296 5.97 -26.66 -9.12
C SER A 296 6.36 -25.72 -7.98
N SER A 297 5.69 -24.58 -7.87
CA SER A 297 5.77 -23.68 -6.73
C SER A 297 4.37 -23.16 -6.45
N ILE A 298 3.89 -23.37 -5.23
CA ILE A 298 2.55 -22.95 -4.79
C ILE A 298 2.72 -22.18 -3.49
N ALA A 299 2.16 -20.98 -3.41
CA ALA A 299 2.10 -20.17 -2.21
C ALA A 299 0.65 -19.77 -1.93
N TYR A 300 0.23 -19.88 -0.68
CA TYR A 300 -1.06 -19.43 -0.20
C TYR A 300 -0.88 -18.52 1.01
N ASN A 301 -1.58 -17.39 0.99
CA ASN A 301 -1.56 -16.41 2.05
C ASN A 301 -3.00 -16.08 2.47
N HIS A 302 -3.28 -16.20 3.76
CA HIS A 302 -4.50 -15.70 4.39
C HIS A 302 -4.16 -14.46 5.20
N ILE A 303 -4.84 -13.35 4.90
CA ILE A 303 -4.55 -12.04 5.47
C ILE A 303 -5.81 -11.48 6.11
N LYS A 304 -5.65 -10.97 7.31
CA LYS A 304 -6.64 -10.15 8.00
C LYS A 304 -6.02 -8.78 8.28
N MET A 305 -6.73 -7.72 7.92
CA MET A 305 -6.30 -6.35 8.12
C MET A 305 -7.43 -5.51 8.71
N ASN A 306 -7.15 -4.77 9.77
CA ASN A 306 -8.02 -3.70 10.26
C ASN A 306 -7.39 -2.37 9.90
N SER A 307 -8.12 -1.55 9.15
CA SER A 307 -7.64 -0.27 8.65
C SER A 307 -8.63 0.82 9.03
N PRO A 308 -8.29 1.72 9.97
CA PRO A 308 -9.15 2.87 10.23
C PRO A 308 -9.38 3.67 8.95
N SER A 309 -10.64 3.98 8.65
CA SER A 309 -11.00 4.78 7.47
C SER A 309 -10.54 6.24 7.60
N GLY A 310 -10.38 6.94 6.47
CA GLY A 310 -10.09 8.38 6.44
C GLY A 310 -8.65 8.76 6.78
N GLN A 311 -7.69 7.82 6.72
CA GLN A 311 -6.28 8.10 7.01
C GLN A 311 -5.44 8.40 5.76
N ASP A 312 -6.05 8.49 4.59
CA ASP A 312 -5.35 8.76 3.33
C ASP A 312 -4.77 10.19 3.29
N SER A 313 -3.65 10.33 2.59
CA SER A 313 -2.89 11.59 2.51
C SER A 313 -3.67 12.77 1.92
N GLY A 314 -4.73 12.51 1.14
CA GLY A 314 -5.61 13.54 0.59
C GLY A 314 -6.61 14.12 1.59
N ASP A 315 -6.84 13.45 2.72
CA ASP A 315 -7.91 13.74 3.67
C ASP A 315 -7.42 14.43 4.95
N TYR A 316 -6.35 15.23 4.87
CA TYR A 316 -5.81 15.92 6.05
C TYR A 316 -6.84 16.79 6.80
N ASN A 317 -7.84 17.28 6.10
CA ASN A 317 -8.96 18.05 6.70
C ASN A 317 -10.17 17.18 7.08
N SER A 318 -10.07 15.86 6.88
CA SER A 318 -11.16 14.95 7.23
C SER A 318 -11.31 14.80 8.73
N SER A 319 -12.55 14.82 9.20
CA SER A 319 -12.88 14.53 10.61
C SER A 319 -12.59 13.10 11.05
N ALA A 320 -12.29 12.20 10.11
CA ALA A 320 -11.87 10.83 10.38
C ALA A 320 -10.35 10.69 10.46
N ASN A 321 -9.57 11.67 9.96
CA ASN A 321 -8.11 11.61 9.97
C ASN A 321 -7.54 11.87 11.36
N ALA A 322 -6.92 10.86 11.96
CA ALA A 322 -6.37 10.90 13.31
C ALA A 322 -5.28 11.96 13.47
N PHE A 323 -4.37 12.08 12.49
CA PHE A 323 -3.29 13.07 12.53
C PHE A 323 -3.83 14.49 12.40
N ALA A 324 -4.75 14.72 11.46
CA ALA A 324 -5.35 16.04 11.26
C ALA A 324 -6.06 16.56 12.52
N ILE A 325 -6.81 15.68 13.20
CA ILE A 325 -7.51 16.08 14.42
C ILE A 325 -6.55 16.31 15.56
N VAL A 326 -5.66 15.35 15.84
CA VAL A 326 -4.76 15.44 16.99
C VAL A 326 -3.78 16.61 16.87
N ASP A 327 -3.33 16.92 15.64
CA ASP A 327 -2.41 18.04 15.42
C ASP A 327 -3.09 19.42 15.45
N ASN A 328 -4.42 19.49 15.22
CA ASN A 328 -5.16 20.76 15.14
C ASN A 328 -6.15 21.00 16.29
N ILE A 329 -6.48 19.98 17.10
CA ILE A 329 -7.42 20.15 18.20
C ILE A 329 -6.81 21.01 19.31
N ALA A 330 -7.58 22.00 19.81
CA ALA A 330 -7.10 22.80 20.92
C ALA A 330 -6.98 21.97 22.21
N PRO A 331 -5.96 22.23 23.06
CA PRO A 331 -5.69 21.47 24.29
C PRO A 331 -6.68 21.73 25.41
N ILE A 332 -7.87 22.15 25.06
CA ILE A 332 -8.95 22.54 25.97
C ILE A 332 -10.15 21.61 25.89
N TYR A 333 -10.21 20.76 24.86
CA TYR A 333 -11.38 19.92 24.62
C TYR A 333 -11.25 18.55 25.28
N PRO A 334 -12.34 18.05 25.91
CA PRO A 334 -12.41 16.70 26.45
C PRO A 334 -12.45 15.67 25.31
N LEU A 335 -11.89 14.50 25.56
CA LEU A 335 -12.04 13.31 24.72
C LEU A 335 -13.28 12.51 25.15
N TYR A 336 -13.59 12.54 26.45
CA TYR A 336 -14.65 11.76 27.08
C TYR A 336 -15.67 12.66 27.80
N VAL A 337 -16.90 12.17 27.84
CA VAL A 337 -17.95 12.76 28.67
C VAL A 337 -17.83 12.27 30.11
N ARG A 338 -17.95 13.21 31.07
CA ARG A 338 -17.83 12.92 32.49
C ARG A 338 -19.06 13.36 33.27
N ASN A 339 -19.37 12.63 34.33
CA ASN A 339 -20.33 13.02 35.36
C ASN A 339 -19.81 14.22 36.16
N ALA A 340 -20.69 14.88 36.93
CA ALA A 340 -20.31 16.03 37.73
C ALA A 340 -19.21 15.76 38.80
N ASP A 341 -19.05 14.50 39.20
CA ASP A 341 -18.02 14.03 40.14
C ASP A 341 -16.66 13.74 39.44
N GLY A 342 -16.58 13.89 38.09
CA GLY A 342 -15.40 13.64 37.27
C GLY A 342 -15.26 12.21 36.77
N SER A 343 -16.08 11.26 37.22
CA SER A 343 -16.12 9.90 36.68
C SER A 343 -16.58 9.87 35.22
N PHE A 344 -16.10 8.89 34.42
CA PHE A 344 -16.56 8.73 33.05
C PHE A 344 -18.04 8.34 33.01
N GLN A 345 -18.82 9.01 32.16
CA GLN A 345 -20.09 8.46 31.75
C GLN A 345 -19.86 7.23 30.88
N ARG A 346 -20.66 6.19 31.11
CA ARG A 346 -20.53 4.94 30.38
C ARG A 346 -21.77 4.64 29.55
N ASP A 347 -21.53 4.06 28.40
CA ASP A 347 -22.60 3.56 27.55
C ASP A 347 -23.31 2.38 28.21
N ALA A 348 -24.63 2.42 28.23
CA ALA A 348 -25.45 1.43 28.94
C ALA A 348 -25.37 0.00 28.33
N PHE A 349 -24.93 -0.14 27.08
CA PHE A 349 -24.87 -1.43 26.38
C PHE A 349 -23.45 -2.00 26.33
N THR A 350 -22.43 -1.13 26.15
CA THR A 350 -21.07 -1.58 25.95
C THR A 350 -20.18 -1.42 27.18
N ASP A 351 -20.65 -0.67 28.22
CA ASP A 351 -19.90 -0.24 29.40
C ASP A 351 -18.62 0.56 29.05
N ASN A 352 -18.45 0.98 27.81
CA ASN A 352 -17.33 1.83 27.41
C ASN A 352 -17.57 3.28 27.82
N PRO A 353 -16.50 4.07 28.09
CA PRO A 353 -16.64 5.51 28.27
C PRO A 353 -17.30 6.15 27.05
N ILE A 354 -18.21 7.07 27.28
CA ILE A 354 -18.83 7.86 26.21
C ILE A 354 -17.84 8.91 25.73
N TYR A 355 -17.67 9.02 24.43
CA TYR A 355 -16.79 10.00 23.80
C TYR A 355 -17.51 11.33 23.54
N ASP A 356 -16.80 12.44 23.71
CA ASP A 356 -17.31 13.76 23.36
C ASP A 356 -17.09 14.07 21.87
N TYR A 357 -18.17 14.21 21.13
CA TYR A 357 -18.13 14.58 19.71
C TYR A 357 -18.20 16.07 19.46
N GLY A 358 -18.37 16.86 20.51
CA GLY A 358 -18.50 18.32 20.36
C GLY A 358 -19.77 18.77 19.64
N ASP A 359 -20.78 17.93 19.55
CA ASP A 359 -22.04 18.15 18.80
C ASP A 359 -23.15 18.77 19.66
N GLY A 360 -22.90 18.99 20.94
CA GLY A 360 -23.85 19.54 21.90
C GLY A 360 -24.83 18.53 22.50
N LEU A 361 -24.66 17.24 22.19
CA LEU A 361 -25.56 16.18 22.68
C LEU A 361 -25.50 16.07 24.21
N TYR A 362 -24.30 16.07 24.80
CA TYR A 362 -24.08 15.94 26.23
C TYR A 362 -23.95 17.28 26.94
N LEU A 363 -23.36 18.26 26.28
CA LEU A 363 -23.26 19.65 26.76
C LEU A 363 -24.30 20.48 26.05
N ARG A 364 -25.52 20.53 26.57
CA ARG A 364 -26.69 21.13 25.94
C ARG A 364 -26.40 22.46 25.25
N ASN A 365 -26.68 22.55 23.93
CA ASN A 365 -26.49 23.70 23.07
C ASN A 365 -25.03 24.20 22.97
N SER A 366 -24.05 23.38 23.30
CA SER A 366 -22.64 23.73 23.27
C SER A 366 -21.92 22.88 22.25
N GLN A 367 -21.73 23.45 21.07
CA GLN A 367 -20.91 22.79 20.05
C GLN A 367 -19.46 23.23 20.20
N ARG A 368 -18.54 22.27 20.01
CA ARG A 368 -17.11 22.55 19.90
C ARG A 368 -16.84 23.39 18.65
N ALA A 369 -16.06 24.45 18.78
CA ALA A 369 -15.79 25.39 17.69
C ALA A 369 -14.96 24.74 16.54
N PHE A 370 -14.21 23.67 16.83
CA PHE A 370 -13.41 22.94 15.86
C PHE A 370 -13.85 21.47 15.76
N MET A 371 -14.07 20.99 14.55
CA MET A 371 -14.41 19.59 14.22
C MET A 371 -15.58 19.03 15.06
N SER A 372 -16.66 19.80 15.17
CA SER A 372 -17.90 19.34 15.79
C SER A 372 -18.46 18.12 15.03
N GLY A 373 -18.87 17.10 15.77
CA GLY A 373 -19.36 15.83 15.22
C GLY A 373 -18.28 14.78 14.99
N ALA A 374 -17.00 15.03 15.35
CA ALA A 374 -15.90 14.12 15.16
C ALA A 374 -15.16 13.76 16.46
N ASN A 375 -14.83 12.49 16.61
CA ASN A 375 -13.90 12.00 17.63
C ASN A 375 -13.21 10.74 17.09
N PRO A 376 -12.01 10.85 16.49
CA PRO A 376 -11.35 9.75 15.82
C PRO A 376 -11.01 8.59 16.78
N ALA A 377 -10.74 8.87 18.05
CA ALA A 377 -10.45 7.81 19.01
C ALA A 377 -11.63 6.86 19.22
N SER A 378 -12.87 7.36 19.09
CA SER A 378 -14.08 6.53 19.15
C SER A 378 -14.29 5.73 17.87
N ASN A 379 -13.96 6.34 16.71
CA ASN A 379 -14.15 5.68 15.42
C ASN A 379 -13.34 4.39 15.33
N PHE A 380 -12.13 4.35 15.94
CA PHE A 380 -11.28 3.14 15.95
C PHE A 380 -11.85 2.00 16.80
N ILE A 381 -12.78 2.30 17.69
CA ILE A 381 -13.44 1.31 18.56
C ILE A 381 -14.77 0.88 17.99
N TYR A 382 -15.58 1.83 17.55
CA TYR A 382 -16.97 1.60 17.14
C TYR A 382 -17.15 1.40 15.64
N ASP A 383 -16.40 2.12 14.82
CA ASP A 383 -16.40 1.87 13.38
C ASP A 383 -15.43 0.74 13.06
N LYS A 384 -15.75 -0.09 12.08
CA LYS A 384 -14.90 -1.20 11.67
C LYS A 384 -14.65 -1.16 10.17
N ASN A 385 -13.43 -1.44 9.78
CA ASN A 385 -13.02 -1.58 8.39
C ASN A 385 -12.05 -2.77 8.32
N GLU A 386 -12.62 -3.97 8.16
CA GLU A 386 -11.89 -5.23 8.17
C GLU A 386 -11.75 -5.77 6.75
N GLY A 387 -10.51 -5.99 6.33
CA GLY A 387 -10.16 -6.68 5.09
C GLY A 387 -9.76 -8.12 5.36
N LEU A 388 -10.32 -9.05 4.60
CA LEU A 388 -9.97 -10.47 4.58
C LEU A 388 -9.54 -10.83 3.16
N MET A 389 -8.31 -11.34 3.01
CA MET A 389 -7.74 -11.66 1.70
C MET A 389 -7.24 -13.10 1.69
N ASP A 390 -7.61 -13.83 0.64
CA ASP A 390 -7.12 -15.17 0.35
C ASP A 390 -6.38 -15.11 -0.99
N VAL A 391 -5.06 -15.24 -0.96
CA VAL A 391 -4.17 -15.08 -2.12
C VAL A 391 -3.47 -16.39 -2.43
N LEU A 392 -3.64 -16.88 -3.65
CA LEU A 392 -2.97 -18.07 -4.18
C LEU A 392 -2.09 -17.67 -5.36
N ASP A 393 -0.82 -18.01 -5.30
CA ASP A 393 0.14 -17.95 -6.41
C ASP A 393 0.65 -19.36 -6.70
N ALA A 394 0.43 -19.83 -7.92
CA ALA A 394 0.80 -21.18 -8.30
C ALA A 394 1.49 -21.18 -9.67
N LYS A 395 2.59 -21.91 -9.76
CA LYS A 395 3.38 -22.07 -10.96
C LYS A 395 3.76 -23.52 -11.17
N TRP A 396 3.55 -24.00 -12.38
CA TRP A 396 4.00 -25.32 -12.85
C TRP A 396 4.84 -25.14 -14.11
N TYR A 397 5.90 -25.92 -14.24
CA TYR A 397 6.70 -25.90 -15.45
C TYR A 397 7.29 -27.27 -15.78
N ALA A 398 7.49 -27.48 -17.07
CA ALA A 398 8.24 -28.62 -17.59
C ALA A 398 9.33 -28.12 -18.53
N THR A 399 10.56 -28.57 -18.32
CA THR A 399 11.70 -28.29 -19.20
C THR A 399 12.10 -29.58 -19.89
N ILE A 400 12.13 -29.54 -21.21
CA ILE A 400 12.58 -30.61 -22.09
C ILE A 400 13.91 -30.19 -22.71
N THR A 401 14.90 -31.10 -22.69
CA THR A 401 16.21 -30.94 -23.35
C THR A 401 16.31 -31.94 -24.51
N PRO A 402 15.73 -31.61 -25.70
CA PRO A 402 15.61 -32.55 -26.81
C PRO A 402 16.97 -32.87 -27.46
N ILE A 403 17.87 -31.89 -27.46
CA ILE A 403 19.28 -32.03 -27.88
C ILE A 403 20.16 -31.27 -26.89
N GLU A 404 21.43 -31.55 -26.90
CA GLU A 404 22.40 -30.88 -26.05
C GLU A 404 22.34 -29.37 -26.24
N ASN A 405 22.39 -28.63 -25.11
CA ASN A 405 22.34 -27.16 -25.06
C ASN A 405 21.02 -26.49 -25.48
N LEU A 406 19.98 -27.22 -25.90
CA LEU A 406 18.65 -26.72 -26.19
C LEU A 406 17.69 -27.09 -25.06
N ASN A 407 17.15 -26.08 -24.36
CA ASN A 407 16.11 -26.27 -23.35
C ASN A 407 14.82 -25.60 -23.82
N VAL A 408 13.74 -26.36 -23.85
CA VAL A 408 12.39 -25.84 -24.10
C VAL A 408 11.59 -25.98 -22.82
N THR A 409 11.14 -24.85 -22.28
CA THR A 409 10.37 -24.79 -21.02
C THR A 409 8.96 -24.29 -21.29
N GLY A 410 7.97 -25.11 -20.98
CA GLY A 410 6.57 -24.68 -20.87
C GLY A 410 6.24 -24.35 -19.42
N THR A 411 5.60 -23.20 -19.19
CA THR A 411 5.20 -22.74 -17.86
C THR A 411 3.73 -22.36 -17.85
N VAL A 412 3.03 -22.76 -16.81
CA VAL A 412 1.67 -22.31 -16.47
C VAL A 412 1.75 -21.62 -15.11
N GLY A 413 1.29 -20.37 -15.06
CA GLY A 413 1.14 -19.61 -13.82
C GLY A 413 -0.31 -19.26 -13.58
N TYR A 414 -0.74 -19.41 -12.35
CA TYR A 414 -2.09 -19.06 -11.91
C TYR A 414 -2.02 -18.21 -10.66
N PHE A 415 -2.69 -17.08 -10.71
CA PHE A 415 -2.84 -16.15 -9.60
C PHE A 415 -4.32 -15.97 -9.26
N LEU A 416 -4.64 -15.99 -7.98
CA LEU A 416 -5.97 -15.69 -7.44
C LEU A 416 -5.83 -14.82 -6.21
N ASP A 417 -6.50 -13.67 -6.21
CA ASP A 417 -6.73 -12.83 -5.04
C ASP A 417 -8.24 -12.70 -4.85
N ASN A 418 -8.70 -13.12 -3.68
CA ASN A 418 -10.09 -13.03 -3.28
C ASN A 418 -10.18 -12.18 -2.01
N THR A 419 -10.46 -10.90 -2.20
CA THR A 419 -10.48 -9.88 -1.13
C THR A 419 -11.91 -9.53 -0.77
N ARG A 420 -12.20 -9.51 0.54
CA ARG A 420 -13.48 -9.08 1.11
C ARG A 420 -13.23 -7.96 2.11
N TRP A 421 -14.02 -6.89 2.03
CA TRP A 421 -14.03 -5.82 3.00
C TRP A 421 -15.38 -5.76 3.69
N HIS A 422 -15.35 -5.70 5.01
CA HIS A 422 -16.49 -5.47 5.88
C HIS A 422 -16.34 -4.10 6.53
N ILE A 423 -17.21 -3.16 6.21
CA ILE A 423 -17.17 -1.81 6.73
C ILE A 423 -18.44 -1.57 7.54
N LEU A 424 -18.29 -1.09 8.77
CA LEU A 424 -19.37 -0.78 9.68
C LEU A 424 -19.18 0.63 10.22
N GLY A 425 -20.13 1.50 9.96
CA GLY A 425 -20.23 2.80 10.61
C GLY A 425 -21.20 2.73 11.76
N ASN A 426 -20.80 3.21 12.94
CA ASN A 426 -21.54 3.07 14.17
C ASN A 426 -22.91 3.72 14.13
N LYS A 427 -23.91 3.06 14.72
CA LYS A 427 -25.30 3.53 14.78
C LYS A 427 -25.52 4.69 15.75
N PHE A 428 -24.77 4.74 16.84
CA PHE A 428 -25.06 5.65 17.96
C PHE A 428 -24.09 6.81 18.06
N TYR A 429 -22.86 6.63 17.55
CA TYR A 429 -21.78 7.58 17.76
C TYR A 429 -21.08 7.94 16.45
N GLY A 430 -20.50 9.15 16.41
CA GLY A 430 -19.68 9.62 15.31
C GLY A 430 -20.46 10.10 14.10
N ALA A 431 -19.76 10.19 12.97
CA ALA A 431 -20.28 10.80 11.75
C ALA A 431 -21.50 10.05 11.17
N PHE A 432 -21.62 8.76 11.43
CA PHE A 432 -22.66 7.91 10.85
C PHE A 432 -23.91 7.75 11.74
N ALA A 433 -23.88 8.24 12.97
CA ALA A 433 -25.00 8.15 13.91
C ALA A 433 -26.27 8.80 13.37
N LYS A 434 -26.17 9.95 12.67
CA LYS A 434 -27.33 10.63 12.05
C LYS A 434 -28.04 9.81 10.97
N MET A 435 -27.31 8.86 10.36
CA MET A 435 -27.86 7.91 9.36
C MET A 435 -28.34 6.60 10.00
N GLY A 436 -28.26 6.49 11.33
CA GLY A 436 -28.53 5.25 12.05
C GLY A 436 -27.48 4.17 11.83
N GLY A 437 -26.26 4.56 11.47
CA GLY A 437 -25.19 3.69 11.08
C GLY A 437 -25.30 3.13 9.66
N TYR A 438 -24.26 2.45 9.18
CA TYR A 438 -24.25 1.76 7.90
C TYR A 438 -23.44 0.48 7.94
N ALA A 439 -23.81 -0.48 7.10
CA ALA A 439 -23.02 -1.67 6.81
C ALA A 439 -22.71 -1.72 5.31
N GLN A 440 -21.46 -1.98 4.98
CA GLN A 440 -21.01 -2.16 3.59
C GLN A 440 -20.15 -3.42 3.49
N GLN A 441 -20.38 -4.18 2.44
CA GLN A 441 -19.58 -5.34 2.08
C GLN A 441 -19.08 -5.17 0.67
N ASN A 442 -17.76 -5.24 0.50
CA ASN A 442 -17.12 -5.23 -0.82
C ASN A 442 -16.44 -6.57 -1.02
N GLN A 443 -16.61 -7.14 -2.19
CA GLN A 443 -15.88 -8.32 -2.63
C GLN A 443 -15.18 -8.00 -3.94
N SER A 444 -13.90 -8.34 -4.01
CA SER A 444 -13.08 -8.26 -5.21
C SER A 444 -12.43 -9.61 -5.45
N ARG A 445 -12.47 -10.06 -6.70
CA ARG A 445 -11.81 -11.28 -7.13
C ARG A 445 -10.95 -10.98 -8.34
N LEU A 446 -9.65 -11.12 -8.19
CA LEU A 446 -8.67 -10.97 -9.25
C LEU A 446 -8.10 -12.33 -9.60
N ARG A 447 -8.17 -12.71 -10.87
CA ARG A 447 -7.66 -13.97 -11.39
C ARG A 447 -6.73 -13.70 -12.58
N GLY A 448 -5.52 -14.24 -12.52
CA GLY A 448 -4.53 -14.18 -13.60
C GLY A 448 -4.14 -15.58 -14.07
N LEU A 449 -4.09 -15.78 -15.38
CA LEU A 449 -3.54 -16.98 -16.01
C LEU A 449 -2.42 -16.57 -16.95
N ASN A 450 -1.23 -17.09 -16.73
CA ASN A 450 -0.09 -16.89 -17.61
C ASN A 450 0.35 -18.21 -18.22
N LEU A 451 0.49 -18.24 -19.53
CA LEU A 451 1.04 -19.35 -20.29
C LEU A 451 2.29 -18.87 -21.00
N GLN A 452 3.40 -19.59 -20.83
CA GLN A 452 4.68 -19.20 -21.41
C GLN A 452 5.40 -20.42 -21.98
N VAL A 453 5.99 -20.25 -23.16
CA VAL A 453 6.91 -21.24 -23.75
C VAL A 453 8.20 -20.52 -24.11
N LEU A 454 9.33 -21.04 -23.62
CA LEU A 454 10.67 -20.51 -23.84
C LEU A 454 11.58 -21.60 -24.43
N ALA A 455 12.22 -21.32 -25.55
CA ALA A 455 13.30 -22.11 -26.08
C ALA A 455 14.63 -21.36 -25.91
N ASN A 456 15.59 -21.98 -25.25
CA ASN A 456 16.92 -21.43 -25.02
C ASN A 456 17.98 -22.38 -25.57
N TYR A 457 18.83 -21.87 -26.45
CA TYR A 457 19.95 -22.60 -27.02
C TYR A 457 21.26 -21.87 -26.70
N ARG A 458 22.20 -22.56 -26.09
CA ARG A 458 23.52 -22.02 -25.74
C ARG A 458 24.60 -22.82 -26.41
N LYS A 459 25.57 -22.14 -27.03
CA LYS A 459 26.70 -22.79 -27.65
C LYS A 459 27.95 -21.95 -27.53
N THR A 460 29.07 -22.62 -27.24
CA THR A 460 30.41 -22.04 -27.29
C THR A 460 31.13 -22.57 -28.51
N PHE A 461 31.72 -21.68 -29.29
CA PHE A 461 32.53 -22.02 -30.44
C PHE A 461 33.98 -21.60 -30.20
N ALA A 462 34.95 -22.44 -30.57
CA ALA A 462 36.37 -22.17 -30.41
C ALA A 462 36.75 -21.64 -29.01
N ASP A 463 36.02 -22.06 -27.97
CA ASP A 463 36.19 -21.71 -26.55
C ASP A 463 36.10 -20.22 -26.18
N ILE A 464 36.02 -19.33 -27.16
CA ILE A 464 36.03 -17.87 -26.99
C ILE A 464 34.74 -17.16 -27.48
N HIS A 465 33.93 -17.83 -28.29
CA HIS A 465 32.68 -17.29 -28.80
C HIS A 465 31.49 -17.92 -28.07
N HIS A 466 30.91 -17.23 -27.11
CA HIS A 466 29.76 -17.71 -26.37
C HIS A 466 28.48 -17.07 -26.91
N THR A 467 27.52 -17.92 -27.31
CA THR A 467 26.23 -17.47 -27.85
C THR A 467 25.09 -18.01 -26.99
N ASP A 468 24.06 -17.19 -26.79
CA ASP A 468 22.82 -17.56 -26.09
C ASP A 468 21.63 -17.02 -26.93
N TYR A 469 20.85 -17.94 -27.47
CA TYR A 469 19.67 -17.65 -28.26
C TYR A 469 18.42 -17.98 -27.43
N MET A 470 17.47 -17.08 -27.40
CA MET A 470 16.19 -17.27 -26.75
C MET A 470 15.04 -16.91 -27.69
N LEU A 471 14.04 -17.78 -27.77
CA LEU A 471 12.76 -17.51 -28.42
C LEU A 471 11.65 -17.80 -27.42
N GLY A 472 10.65 -16.92 -27.34
CA GLY A 472 9.56 -17.07 -26.39
C GLY A 472 8.22 -16.65 -26.94
N TYR A 473 7.19 -17.30 -26.41
CA TYR A 473 5.79 -16.90 -26.53
C TYR A 473 5.17 -16.78 -25.15
N GLU A 474 4.39 -15.74 -24.94
CA GLU A 474 3.66 -15.51 -23.69
C GLU A 474 2.21 -15.12 -23.97
N SER A 475 1.31 -15.64 -23.15
CA SER A 475 -0.09 -15.27 -23.10
C SER A 475 -0.45 -14.98 -21.66
N TYR A 476 -1.01 -13.82 -21.40
CA TYR A 476 -1.50 -13.43 -20.09
C TYR A 476 -2.95 -13.00 -20.18
N ASP A 477 -3.80 -13.63 -19.37
CA ASP A 477 -5.23 -13.33 -19.25
C ASP A 477 -5.54 -12.97 -17.80
N ARG A 478 -6.12 -11.80 -17.58
CA ARG A 478 -6.54 -11.27 -16.26
C ARG A 478 -8.03 -11.00 -16.28
N ASN A 479 -8.72 -11.47 -15.26
CA ASN A 479 -10.11 -11.15 -15.00
C ASN A 479 -10.24 -10.57 -13.59
N SER A 480 -10.92 -9.43 -13.48
CA SER A 480 -11.22 -8.78 -12.20
C SER A 480 -12.73 -8.60 -12.08
N GLU A 481 -13.29 -9.10 -11.01
CA GLU A 481 -14.71 -9.01 -10.67
C GLU A 481 -14.85 -8.26 -9.35
N SER A 482 -15.84 -7.39 -9.25
CA SER A 482 -16.15 -6.67 -8.02
C SER A 482 -17.64 -6.68 -7.75
N LEU A 483 -17.99 -6.77 -6.48
CA LEU A 483 -19.36 -6.64 -5.97
C LEU A 483 -19.31 -5.79 -4.71
N SER A 484 -20.16 -4.79 -4.62
CA SER A 484 -20.34 -3.94 -3.44
C SER A 484 -21.80 -3.86 -3.07
N GLY A 485 -22.09 -3.96 -1.81
CA GLY A 485 -23.41 -3.72 -1.23
C GLY A 485 -23.29 -2.83 -0.01
N MET A 486 -24.19 -1.86 0.14
CA MET A 486 -24.27 -0.95 1.27
C MET A 486 -25.73 -0.75 1.70
N GLY A 487 -25.97 -0.66 2.99
CA GLY A 487 -27.25 -0.29 3.54
C GLY A 487 -27.10 0.62 4.76
N LEU A 488 -28.11 1.44 5.01
CA LEU A 488 -28.18 2.42 6.09
C LEU A 488 -29.18 1.98 7.16
N ASN A 489 -29.09 2.62 8.34
CA ASN A 489 -29.98 2.44 9.47
C ASN A 489 -29.95 0.99 10.01
N LEU A 490 -28.89 0.70 10.76
CA LEU A 490 -28.66 -0.65 11.33
C LEU A 490 -29.75 -1.02 12.35
N TYR A 491 -30.21 -2.25 12.31
CA TYR A 491 -31.01 -2.85 13.38
C TYR A 491 -30.12 -3.19 14.59
N MET A 492 -29.10 -4.01 14.40
CA MET A 492 -28.09 -4.32 15.41
C MET A 492 -26.85 -3.45 15.17
N PRO A 493 -26.28 -2.84 16.22
CA PRO A 493 -25.18 -1.86 16.06
C PRO A 493 -23.86 -2.45 15.55
N ASP A 494 -23.65 -3.76 15.69
CA ASP A 494 -22.42 -4.49 15.35
C ASP A 494 -22.59 -5.51 14.22
N GLY A 495 -23.76 -5.54 13.61
CA GLY A 495 -24.10 -6.50 12.55
C GLY A 495 -23.54 -6.10 11.18
N TRP A 496 -22.62 -6.88 10.62
CA TRP A 496 -21.99 -6.66 9.31
C TRP A 496 -22.87 -6.93 8.09
N ALA A 497 -23.92 -7.73 8.26
CA ALA A 497 -24.74 -8.14 7.14
C ALA A 497 -25.59 -6.98 6.61
N ILE A 498 -25.64 -6.81 5.30
CA ILE A 498 -26.49 -5.79 4.66
C ILE A 498 -27.97 -5.97 5.07
N ASN A 499 -28.39 -7.21 5.33
CA ASN A 499 -29.73 -7.50 5.85
C ASN A 499 -30.00 -6.92 7.25
N ASN A 500 -28.96 -6.54 7.98
CA ASN A 500 -29.09 -5.83 9.26
C ASN A 500 -29.57 -4.39 9.10
N THR A 501 -29.75 -3.89 7.89
CA THR A 501 -30.21 -2.51 7.63
C THR A 501 -31.72 -2.46 7.47
N LEU A 502 -32.38 -1.46 8.11
CA LEU A 502 -33.83 -1.37 8.16
C LEU A 502 -34.47 -0.78 6.90
N ASN A 503 -33.75 0.06 6.18
CA ASN A 503 -34.29 0.77 5.01
C ASN A 503 -33.86 0.09 3.70
N ASN A 504 -34.71 -0.80 3.18
CA ASN A 504 -34.45 -1.51 1.92
C ASN A 504 -34.34 -0.55 0.71
N ALA A 505 -35.07 0.56 0.71
CA ALA A 505 -35.04 1.55 -0.38
C ALA A 505 -33.69 2.33 -0.45
N GLN A 506 -32.93 2.33 0.63
CA GLN A 506 -31.61 2.98 0.68
C GLN A 506 -30.45 1.97 0.51
N ARG A 507 -30.74 0.70 0.26
CA ARG A 507 -29.69 -0.27 -0.07
C ARG A 507 -29.17 0.03 -1.45
N LYS A 508 -27.84 0.16 -1.55
CA LYS A 508 -27.14 0.36 -2.83
C LYS A 508 -26.30 -0.87 -3.13
N THR A 509 -26.34 -1.29 -4.35
CA THR A 509 -25.49 -2.37 -4.86
C THR A 509 -24.79 -1.89 -6.13
N SER A 510 -23.56 -2.29 -6.30
CA SER A 510 -22.79 -2.05 -7.53
C SER A 510 -21.88 -3.25 -7.78
N GLY A 511 -21.50 -3.44 -9.02
CA GLY A 511 -20.59 -4.52 -9.38
C GLY A 511 -20.18 -4.40 -10.83
N GLY A 512 -19.09 -5.05 -11.16
CA GLY A 512 -18.57 -5.05 -12.52
C GLY A 512 -17.52 -6.14 -12.72
N SER A 513 -17.22 -6.37 -13.98
CA SER A 513 -16.16 -7.29 -14.42
C SER A 513 -15.33 -6.63 -15.49
N THR A 514 -14.02 -6.80 -15.41
CA THR A 514 -13.08 -6.35 -16.44
C THR A 514 -12.14 -7.48 -16.82
N THR A 515 -11.90 -7.63 -18.11
CA THR A 515 -10.95 -8.61 -18.66
C THR A 515 -9.82 -7.88 -19.37
N TYR A 516 -8.60 -8.33 -19.13
CA TYR A 516 -7.40 -7.82 -19.76
C TYR A 516 -6.57 -8.98 -20.29
N THR A 517 -6.16 -8.90 -21.55
CA THR A 517 -5.40 -9.94 -22.21
C THR A 517 -4.19 -9.35 -22.93
N THR A 518 -3.05 -10.00 -22.79
CA THR A 518 -1.86 -9.72 -23.63
C THR A 518 -1.33 -10.99 -24.26
N ARG A 519 -0.77 -10.84 -25.45
CA ARG A 519 -0.06 -11.90 -26.20
C ARG A 519 1.26 -11.33 -26.69
N GLY A 520 2.35 -12.07 -26.52
CA GLY A 520 3.67 -11.62 -26.94
C GLY A 520 4.53 -12.71 -27.55
N ILE A 521 5.24 -12.37 -28.62
CA ILE A 521 6.31 -13.19 -29.19
C ILE A 521 7.60 -12.39 -29.05
N PHE A 522 8.65 -13.03 -28.57
CA PHE A 522 9.91 -12.34 -28.32
C PHE A 522 11.13 -13.23 -28.51
N GLY A 523 12.24 -12.60 -28.84
CA GLY A 523 13.52 -13.27 -28.99
C GLY A 523 14.68 -12.42 -28.51
N ARG A 524 15.76 -13.06 -28.15
CA ARG A 524 17.02 -12.42 -27.75
C ARG A 524 18.21 -13.24 -28.20
N VAL A 525 19.22 -12.55 -28.66
CA VAL A 525 20.54 -13.11 -28.95
C VAL A 525 21.57 -12.38 -28.10
N ASN A 526 22.30 -13.10 -27.29
CA ASN A 526 23.48 -12.62 -26.57
C ASN A 526 24.73 -13.22 -27.20
N TYR A 527 25.73 -12.39 -27.38
CA TYR A 527 27.05 -12.77 -27.84
C TYR A 527 28.12 -12.24 -26.89
N ASP A 528 29.05 -13.10 -26.55
CA ASP A 528 30.19 -12.79 -25.69
C ASP A 528 31.46 -13.32 -26.40
N TYR A 529 32.38 -12.42 -26.67
CA TYR A 529 33.68 -12.75 -27.22
C TYR A 529 34.73 -12.67 -26.11
N ASP A 530 35.29 -13.83 -25.74
CA ASP A 530 36.36 -14.00 -24.77
C ASP A 530 36.11 -13.28 -23.43
N SER A 531 34.84 -13.15 -23.06
CA SER A 531 34.41 -12.36 -21.88
C SER A 531 34.94 -10.89 -21.89
N ARG A 532 35.28 -10.35 -23.04
CA ARG A 532 35.76 -8.96 -23.26
C ARG A 532 34.75 -8.08 -23.96
N TYR A 533 34.17 -8.58 -25.05
CA TYR A 533 33.19 -7.84 -25.84
C TYR A 533 31.84 -8.54 -25.74
N PHE A 534 30.85 -7.77 -25.44
CA PHE A 534 29.48 -8.27 -25.22
C PHE A 534 28.52 -7.53 -26.14
N ALA A 535 27.63 -8.27 -26.77
CA ALA A 535 26.51 -7.71 -27.55
C ALA A 535 25.21 -8.44 -27.19
N SER A 536 24.13 -7.70 -27.11
CA SER A 536 22.79 -8.27 -26.96
C SER A 536 21.80 -7.55 -27.86
N VAL A 537 20.99 -8.32 -28.57
CA VAL A 537 19.88 -7.81 -29.38
C VAL A 537 18.63 -8.52 -28.93
N SER A 538 17.56 -7.76 -28.66
CA SER A 538 16.25 -8.35 -28.40
C SER A 538 15.16 -7.69 -29.23
N TYR A 539 14.15 -8.48 -29.53
CA TYR A 539 12.92 -8.03 -30.19
C TYR A 539 11.73 -8.66 -29.52
N ARG A 540 10.68 -7.86 -29.32
CA ARG A 540 9.38 -8.32 -28.81
C ARG A 540 8.26 -7.66 -29.59
N ARG A 541 7.23 -8.44 -29.89
CA ARG A 541 5.98 -7.96 -30.47
C ARG A 541 4.83 -8.36 -29.56
N ASP A 542 4.11 -7.37 -29.01
CA ASP A 542 3.00 -7.56 -28.09
C ASP A 542 1.68 -7.03 -28.64
N ALA A 543 0.60 -7.73 -28.32
CA ALA A 543 -0.76 -7.23 -28.45
C ALA A 543 -1.38 -7.03 -27.06
N SER A 544 -2.16 -5.94 -26.91
CA SER A 544 -2.95 -5.66 -25.71
C SER A 544 -4.43 -5.49 -26.06
N SER A 545 -5.32 -6.10 -25.26
CA SER A 545 -6.77 -5.99 -25.45
C SER A 545 -7.32 -4.59 -25.14
N ARG A 546 -6.49 -3.70 -24.56
CA ARG A 546 -6.87 -2.31 -24.28
C ARG A 546 -6.97 -1.44 -25.53
N PHE A 547 -6.30 -1.84 -26.62
CA PHE A 547 -6.22 -1.10 -27.88
C PHE A 547 -7.13 -1.70 -28.96
N HIS A 548 -7.45 -0.87 -29.95
CA HIS A 548 -8.28 -1.29 -31.08
C HIS A 548 -7.69 -2.50 -31.81
N PRO A 549 -8.50 -3.45 -32.31
CA PRO A 549 -8.01 -4.64 -33.01
C PRO A 549 -6.95 -4.37 -34.08
N ASP A 550 -7.06 -3.27 -34.81
CA ASP A 550 -6.13 -2.91 -35.89
C ASP A 550 -4.83 -2.28 -35.39
N HIS A 551 -4.80 -1.73 -34.17
CA HIS A 551 -3.66 -1.00 -33.57
C HIS A 551 -3.06 -1.67 -32.35
N ARG A 552 -3.57 -2.83 -31.92
CA ARG A 552 -3.17 -3.50 -30.67
C ARG A 552 -1.76 -4.07 -30.63
N TRP A 553 -1.08 -4.17 -31.78
CA TRP A 553 0.25 -4.77 -31.88
C TRP A 553 1.35 -3.71 -31.85
N GLY A 554 2.17 -3.72 -30.80
CA GLY A 554 3.37 -2.91 -30.65
C GLY A 554 4.65 -3.72 -30.88
N ASN A 555 5.67 -3.07 -31.42
CA ASN A 555 6.99 -3.66 -31.65
C ASN A 555 8.03 -2.98 -30.76
N PHE A 556 8.83 -3.75 -30.06
CA PHE A 556 9.82 -3.28 -29.11
C PHE A 556 11.14 -3.96 -29.39
N PHE A 557 12.19 -3.18 -29.57
CA PHE A 557 13.52 -3.74 -29.79
C PHE A 557 14.54 -3.10 -28.86
N SER A 558 15.62 -3.84 -28.60
CA SER A 558 16.77 -3.27 -27.91
C SER A 558 18.09 -3.81 -28.45
N VAL A 559 19.12 -2.98 -28.36
CA VAL A 559 20.49 -3.33 -28.66
C VAL A 559 21.35 -2.85 -27.50
N SER A 560 22.29 -3.66 -27.06
CA SER A 560 23.27 -3.27 -26.06
C SER A 560 24.64 -3.84 -26.35
N LEU A 561 25.66 -3.05 -26.07
CA LEU A 561 27.07 -3.38 -26.23
C LEU A 561 27.79 -3.21 -24.89
N GLY A 562 28.79 -4.02 -24.66
CA GLY A 562 29.66 -3.95 -23.49
C GLY A 562 31.10 -4.26 -23.86
N TRP A 563 32.03 -3.54 -23.26
CA TRP A 563 33.45 -3.76 -23.39
C TRP A 563 34.10 -3.78 -22.01
N ASP A 564 34.74 -4.89 -21.67
CA ASP A 564 35.55 -5.03 -20.45
C ASP A 564 37.01 -4.68 -20.76
N ALA A 565 37.34 -3.42 -20.65
CA ALA A 565 38.65 -2.90 -20.95
C ALA A 565 39.75 -3.44 -20.00
N ALA A 566 39.37 -3.88 -18.77
CA ALA A 566 40.34 -4.47 -17.83
C ALA A 566 41.01 -5.75 -18.37
N LYS A 567 40.35 -6.43 -19.31
CA LYS A 567 40.85 -7.67 -19.92
C LYS A 567 41.71 -7.45 -21.15
N GLU A 568 41.88 -6.19 -21.61
CA GLU A 568 42.75 -5.86 -22.72
C GLU A 568 44.24 -5.95 -22.34
N ALA A 569 45.05 -6.31 -23.31
CA ALA A 569 46.49 -6.52 -23.09
C ALA A 569 47.18 -5.28 -22.46
N PHE A 570 46.69 -4.09 -22.69
CA PHE A 570 47.26 -2.84 -22.15
C PHE A 570 46.82 -2.51 -20.72
N LEU A 571 45.79 -3.20 -20.18
CA LEU A 571 45.27 -2.99 -18.81
C LEU A 571 45.37 -4.22 -17.91
N ARG A 572 45.36 -5.43 -18.45
CA ARG A 572 45.29 -6.67 -17.67
C ARG A 572 46.44 -6.89 -16.68
N ASP A 573 47.58 -6.23 -16.91
CA ASP A 573 48.78 -6.36 -16.05
C ASP A 573 48.71 -5.41 -14.83
N TYR A 574 47.73 -4.51 -14.77
CA TYR A 574 47.50 -3.63 -13.63
C TYR A 574 46.58 -4.32 -12.58
N SER A 575 47.19 -4.94 -11.59
CA SER A 575 46.50 -5.77 -10.56
C SER A 575 45.48 -5.01 -9.70
N TRP A 576 45.45 -3.67 -9.73
CA TRP A 576 44.50 -2.84 -9.02
C TRP A 576 43.21 -2.58 -9.83
N ILE A 577 43.14 -3.01 -11.09
CA ILE A 577 41.96 -2.89 -11.94
C ILE A 577 41.29 -4.25 -12.07
N ASP A 578 40.31 -4.55 -11.22
CA ASP A 578 39.54 -5.79 -11.30
C ASP A 578 38.49 -5.77 -12.41
N LEU A 579 37.87 -4.61 -12.63
CA LEU A 579 36.81 -4.43 -13.62
C LEU A 579 36.77 -2.99 -14.12
N LEU A 580 36.89 -2.84 -15.44
CA LEU A 580 36.64 -1.58 -16.14
C LEU A 580 35.72 -1.87 -17.33
N LYS A 581 34.41 -1.77 -17.14
CA LYS A 581 33.42 -2.11 -18.17
C LYS A 581 32.69 -0.87 -18.68
N VAL A 582 32.80 -0.61 -19.97
CA VAL A 582 32.02 0.39 -20.68
C VAL A 582 30.80 -0.26 -21.29
N LYS A 583 29.62 0.36 -21.16
CA LYS A 583 28.36 -0.16 -21.68
C LYS A 583 27.59 0.94 -22.42
N ALA A 584 26.96 0.56 -23.51
CA ALA A 584 26.02 1.39 -24.23
C ALA A 584 24.78 0.57 -24.58
N SER A 585 23.60 1.15 -24.42
CA SER A 585 22.35 0.47 -24.74
C SER A 585 21.32 1.44 -25.29
N TYR A 586 20.53 0.94 -26.22
CA TYR A 586 19.34 1.60 -26.75
C TYR A 586 18.19 0.60 -26.76
N GLY A 587 16.98 1.07 -26.41
CA GLY A 587 15.80 0.21 -26.44
C GLY A 587 14.51 1.01 -26.46
N GLN A 588 13.48 0.37 -26.99
CA GLN A 588 12.10 0.86 -27.02
C GLN A 588 11.25 0.07 -26.04
N GLN A 589 10.36 0.75 -25.36
CA GLN A 589 9.41 0.19 -24.41
C GLN A 589 8.02 0.77 -24.68
N GLY A 590 6.99 0.05 -24.25
CA GLY A 590 5.61 0.50 -24.32
C GLY A 590 4.95 0.55 -22.96
N ASN A 591 3.90 1.36 -22.85
CA ASN A 591 2.99 1.38 -21.73
C ASN A 591 1.57 1.23 -22.27
N ASP A 592 0.92 0.12 -21.98
CA ASP A 592 -0.47 -0.11 -22.37
C ASP A 592 -1.47 0.32 -21.29
N ASN A 593 -0.99 0.86 -20.15
CA ASN A 593 -1.83 1.39 -19.09
C ASN A 593 -1.84 2.92 -19.11
N LEU A 594 -2.85 3.48 -19.78
CA LEU A 594 -3.00 4.93 -19.93
C LEU A 594 -3.59 5.63 -18.70
N GLY A 595 -3.90 4.90 -17.63
CA GLY A 595 -4.49 5.47 -16.42
C GLY A 595 -5.96 5.91 -16.57
N LEU A 596 -6.61 5.59 -17.69
CA LEU A 596 -8.03 5.87 -17.89
C LEU A 596 -8.89 4.94 -17.04
N ALA A 597 -10.03 5.46 -16.58
CA ALA A 597 -10.92 4.78 -15.65
C ALA A 597 -11.48 3.46 -16.23
N TYR A 598 -11.70 3.42 -17.54
CA TYR A 598 -12.30 2.26 -18.21
C TYR A 598 -11.42 1.78 -19.36
N ALA A 599 -11.40 0.46 -19.55
CA ALA A 599 -10.80 -0.20 -20.70
C ALA A 599 -11.81 -1.20 -21.29
N PRO A 600 -11.82 -1.44 -22.61
CA PRO A 600 -10.85 -0.99 -23.61
C PRO A 600 -10.98 0.50 -23.98
N TYR A 601 -9.87 1.13 -24.36
CA TYR A 601 -9.79 2.58 -24.55
C TYR A 601 -10.38 3.08 -25.87
N TYR A 602 -10.75 2.20 -26.78
CA TYR A 602 -11.23 2.52 -28.12
C TYR A 602 -12.75 2.58 -28.25
N ILE A 603 -13.50 2.23 -27.20
CA ILE A 603 -14.97 2.28 -27.20
C ILE A 603 -15.49 3.40 -26.28
N ASP A 604 -16.65 3.95 -26.63
CA ASP A 604 -17.38 4.87 -25.78
C ASP A 604 -17.98 4.09 -24.60
N ILE A 605 -17.78 4.59 -23.39
CA ILE A 605 -18.35 4.03 -22.16
C ILE A 605 -19.42 4.98 -21.64
N TYR A 606 -20.59 4.47 -21.34
CA TYR A 606 -21.71 5.21 -20.79
C TYR A 606 -22.00 4.76 -19.37
N ALA A 607 -22.12 5.73 -18.47
CA ALA A 607 -22.70 5.51 -17.15
C ALA A 607 -24.23 5.50 -17.29
N ILE A 608 -24.89 4.49 -16.76
CA ILE A 608 -26.34 4.38 -16.80
C ILE A 608 -26.90 5.03 -15.56
N GLU A 609 -27.71 6.07 -15.77
CA GLU A 609 -28.49 6.73 -14.74
C GLU A 609 -29.99 6.58 -15.08
N GLY A 610 -30.83 6.41 -14.08
CA GLY A 610 -32.24 6.25 -14.34
C GLY A 610 -33.07 5.89 -13.10
N SER A 611 -34.35 5.69 -13.33
CA SER A 611 -35.32 5.19 -12.35
C SER A 611 -35.87 3.82 -12.80
N GLU A 612 -36.81 3.27 -12.06
CA GLU A 612 -37.49 2.02 -12.41
C GLU A 612 -38.22 2.08 -13.77
N THR A 613 -38.55 3.27 -14.26
CA THR A 613 -39.35 3.50 -15.46
C THR A 613 -38.56 4.02 -16.68
N TRP A 614 -37.35 4.50 -16.46
CA TRP A 614 -36.48 5.00 -17.55
C TRP A 614 -34.99 4.86 -17.18
N ALA A 615 -34.14 4.69 -18.17
CA ALA A 615 -32.69 4.72 -18.05
C ALA A 615 -32.10 5.65 -19.12
N ASP A 616 -31.16 6.47 -18.73
CA ASP A 616 -30.38 7.34 -19.63
C ASP A 616 -28.88 7.00 -19.49
N GLY A 617 -28.12 7.19 -20.54
CA GLY A 617 -26.70 6.91 -20.60
C GLY A 617 -25.90 8.19 -20.75
N ASN A 618 -25.20 8.60 -19.71
CA ASN A 618 -24.25 9.70 -19.78
C ASN A 618 -22.89 9.18 -20.25
N LEU A 619 -22.27 9.86 -21.22
CA LEU A 619 -20.93 9.49 -21.70
C LEU A 619 -19.91 9.66 -20.57
N ALA A 620 -19.43 8.54 -20.04
CA ALA A 620 -18.45 8.52 -18.95
C ALA A 620 -17.01 8.59 -19.51
N GLN A 621 -16.74 7.99 -20.67
CA GLN A 621 -15.45 8.05 -21.33
C GLN A 621 -15.63 7.98 -22.84
N LYS A 622 -15.04 8.93 -23.57
CA LYS A 622 -14.97 8.90 -25.02
C LYS A 622 -13.90 7.91 -25.48
N GLY A 623 -14.27 6.97 -26.31
CA GLY A 623 -13.34 6.04 -26.94
C GLY A 623 -12.49 6.71 -28.03
N ASN A 624 -11.29 6.22 -28.22
CA ASN A 624 -10.42 6.62 -29.31
C ASN A 624 -10.09 5.41 -30.17
N PRO A 625 -10.69 5.26 -31.36
CA PRO A 625 -10.45 4.11 -32.24
C PRO A 625 -9.03 4.08 -32.84
N ASP A 626 -8.29 5.18 -32.80
CA ASP A 626 -6.93 5.29 -33.32
C ASP A 626 -5.86 4.80 -32.32
N ILE A 627 -6.28 4.34 -31.15
CA ILE A 627 -5.40 3.80 -30.09
C ILE A 627 -5.36 2.28 -30.10
#